data_38ef02ec03160441b53ad640c60dc14f
#
_entry.id   38ef02ec03160441b53ad640c60dc14f
#
_cell.length_a   1.000
_cell.length_b   1.000
_cell.length_c   1.000
_cell.angle_alpha   90.00
_cell.angle_beta   90.00
_cell.angle_gamma   90.00
#
_symmetry.space_group_name_H-M   'P 1'
#
loop_
_entity.id
_entity.type
_entity.pdbx_description
1 polymer ?
#
loop_
_entity_poly.entity_id
_entity_poly.type
_entity_poly.pdbx_seq_one_letter_code
_entity_poly.pdbx_strand_id
1 'polypeptide(L)'
;LSVLVQKYGGQCVATPALIKQVARKVIEARRAGYSVLVVMSAMGNSTNDLISFAHEVSTKPSPRELDMLITVGERISISLLSMAISDLGFDSISFTGSQSGIITTGQHNRARIVDVRPGRIVDSLKQGKIVIVAGFQGVSQQKEITTLGRGGSDLTAVVLAKALAAQRCELRKGVPGVMSADPNVVPDARLLDVLSAEKLLELSCAGASVVHRRAAQFVCRERLPVLICSGISEGRGTRIVSENKMKKRADSAAASGECPEATSLDSVVSCGPVCSISVDFIGDGALEIASLFEELSKRDVMLDMVSDSSSGRKHCLRFVVSEEDLLALEGALKQDEFTNALKWDVVCDLAEVSVVGSGFLSEAAILGSIHRALAQAGVVAIRTTVSALRVSLLIARDKEKVAVGAIHELIQQG
;
A
#
# COMPACT_ATOMS: atom_id res chain seq x y z
N LEU A 1 17.26 -24.28 -1.52
CA LEU A 1 17.29 -23.34 -0.39
C LEU A 1 15.86 -23.03 0.02
N SER A 2 15.54 -23.21 1.30
CA SER A 2 14.28 -22.77 1.89
C SER A 2 14.40 -21.28 2.22
N VAL A 3 14.10 -20.40 1.26
CA VAL A 3 14.28 -18.95 1.42
C VAL A 3 13.09 -18.34 2.18
N LEU A 4 13.39 -17.58 3.24
CA LEU A 4 12.45 -16.73 3.95
C LEU A 4 12.84 -15.26 3.71
N VAL A 5 11.90 -14.47 3.20
CA VAL A 5 12.06 -13.02 3.08
C VAL A 5 11.31 -12.34 4.21
N GLN A 6 12.00 -11.52 4.99
CA GLN A 6 11.43 -10.72 6.07
C GLN A 6 11.65 -9.24 5.78
N LYS A 7 10.57 -8.44 5.75
CA LYS A 7 10.69 -6.98 5.62
C LYS A 7 10.34 -6.33 6.95
N TYR A 8 11.19 -5.46 7.44
CA TYR A 8 10.94 -4.67 8.64
C TYR A 8 10.67 -3.20 8.30
N GLY A 9 9.50 -2.68 8.74
CA GLY A 9 9.13 -1.28 8.57
C GLY A 9 9.91 -0.34 9.50
N GLY A 10 9.94 0.96 9.21
CA GLY A 10 10.73 1.95 9.94
C GLY A 10 10.46 1.97 11.44
N GLN A 11 9.22 1.79 11.86
CA GLN A 11 8.84 1.72 13.29
C GLN A 11 9.46 0.52 14.01
N CYS A 12 9.67 -0.61 13.30
CA CYS A 12 10.28 -1.80 13.87
C CYS A 12 11.80 -1.65 14.11
N VAL A 13 12.41 -0.63 13.52
CA VAL A 13 13.86 -0.37 13.54
C VAL A 13 14.19 1.06 13.95
N ALA A 14 13.24 1.75 14.58
CA ALA A 14 13.37 3.16 14.93
C ALA A 14 14.52 3.48 15.87
N THR A 15 14.98 2.52 16.66
CA THR A 15 16.08 2.70 17.62
C THR A 15 17.09 1.55 17.54
N PRO A 16 18.35 1.76 18.00
CA PRO A 16 19.34 0.68 18.08
C PRO A 16 18.86 -0.52 18.93
N ALA A 17 18.05 -0.29 19.96
CA ALA A 17 17.46 -1.37 20.78
C ALA A 17 16.51 -2.25 19.95
N LEU A 18 15.66 -1.65 19.12
CA LEU A 18 14.76 -2.38 18.23
C LEU A 18 15.54 -3.14 17.14
N ILE A 19 16.64 -2.57 16.60
CA ILE A 19 17.51 -3.27 15.65
C ILE A 19 18.11 -4.53 16.28
N LYS A 20 18.54 -4.48 17.55
CA LYS A 20 19.02 -5.67 18.30
C LYS A 20 17.90 -6.71 18.49
N GLN A 21 16.66 -6.30 18.70
CA GLN A 21 15.52 -7.23 18.76
C GLN A 21 15.26 -7.88 17.39
N VAL A 22 15.29 -7.10 16.31
CA VAL A 22 15.19 -7.63 14.94
C VAL A 22 16.30 -8.65 14.65
N ALA A 23 17.55 -8.36 15.03
CA ALA A 23 18.65 -9.30 14.87
C ALA A 23 18.36 -10.67 15.51
N ARG A 24 17.82 -10.70 16.73
CA ARG A 24 17.42 -11.95 17.42
C ARG A 24 16.35 -12.71 16.64
N LYS A 25 15.29 -12.04 16.19
CA LYS A 25 14.20 -12.65 15.38
C LYS A 25 14.72 -13.21 14.05
N VAL A 26 15.65 -12.52 13.40
CA VAL A 26 16.31 -12.98 12.17
C VAL A 26 17.13 -14.25 12.43
N ILE A 27 17.87 -14.29 13.55
CA ILE A 27 18.66 -15.46 13.94
C ILE A 27 17.77 -16.66 14.30
N GLU A 28 16.63 -16.43 14.96
CA GLU A 28 15.64 -17.48 15.23
C GLU A 28 15.15 -18.13 13.94
N ALA A 29 14.83 -17.32 12.91
CA ALA A 29 14.46 -17.83 11.61
C ALA A 29 15.61 -18.60 10.93
N ARG A 30 16.85 -18.13 11.10
CA ARG A 30 18.04 -18.83 10.59
C ARG A 30 18.26 -20.17 11.29
N ARG A 31 18.08 -20.21 12.61
CA ARG A 31 18.17 -21.44 13.43
C ARG A 31 17.05 -22.44 13.09
N ALA A 32 15.88 -21.95 12.67
CA ALA A 32 14.78 -22.78 12.18
C ALA A 32 15.05 -23.40 10.79
N GLY A 33 16.24 -23.19 10.21
CA GLY A 33 16.69 -23.82 8.95
C GLY A 33 16.44 -22.99 7.69
N TYR A 34 15.95 -21.76 7.80
CA TYR A 34 15.73 -20.90 6.64
C TYR A 34 17.03 -20.23 6.16
N SER A 35 17.13 -20.04 4.85
CA SER A 35 18.04 -19.08 4.24
C SER A 35 17.35 -17.71 4.29
N VAL A 36 17.84 -16.79 5.15
CA VAL A 36 17.10 -15.56 5.49
C VAL A 36 17.59 -14.39 4.65
N LEU A 37 16.66 -13.73 3.96
CA LEU A 37 16.80 -12.42 3.36
C LEU A 37 15.98 -11.40 4.16
N VAL A 38 16.63 -10.33 4.61
CA VAL A 38 15.98 -9.23 5.33
C VAL A 38 15.93 -8.00 4.44
N VAL A 39 14.76 -7.37 4.29
CA VAL A 39 14.60 -6.06 3.65
C VAL A 39 14.31 -5.02 4.71
N MET A 40 15.11 -3.97 4.75
CA MET A 40 15.02 -2.92 5.76
C MET A 40 14.47 -1.62 5.19
N SER A 41 13.65 -0.94 5.97
CA SER A 41 13.33 0.48 5.79
C SER A 41 14.32 1.34 6.58
N ALA A 42 14.35 2.63 6.31
CA ALA A 42 15.02 3.63 7.13
C ALA A 42 14.49 3.61 8.57
N MET A 43 15.29 4.08 9.52
CA MET A 43 14.96 4.11 10.95
C MET A 43 13.91 5.17 11.27
N GLY A 44 12.79 4.77 11.85
CA GLY A 44 11.76 5.71 12.35
C GLY A 44 11.31 6.72 11.30
N ASN A 45 11.57 8.00 11.54
CA ASN A 45 11.20 9.12 10.69
C ASN A 45 12.34 9.65 9.81
N SER A 46 13.51 9.00 9.78
CA SER A 46 14.73 9.53 9.14
C SER A 46 14.54 9.94 7.66
N THR A 47 13.68 9.28 6.91
CA THR A 47 13.40 9.67 5.51
C THR A 47 12.75 11.05 5.45
N ASN A 48 11.78 11.34 6.33
CA ASN A 48 11.12 12.65 6.37
C ASN A 48 12.09 13.73 6.86
N ASP A 49 12.96 13.41 7.82
CA ASP A 49 13.97 14.35 8.33
C ASP A 49 14.95 14.74 7.20
N LEU A 50 15.40 13.77 6.39
CA LEU A 50 16.25 14.02 5.22
C LEU A 50 15.54 14.86 4.14
N ILE A 51 14.26 14.62 3.91
CA ILE A 51 13.44 15.45 3.00
C ILE A 51 13.33 16.88 3.54
N SER A 52 13.10 17.06 4.84
CA SER A 52 13.07 18.39 5.47
C SER A 52 14.39 19.14 5.27
N PHE A 53 15.52 18.48 5.52
CA PHE A 53 16.84 19.09 5.29
C PHE A 53 17.03 19.52 3.83
N ALA A 54 16.56 18.71 2.86
CA ALA A 54 16.64 19.10 1.45
C ALA A 54 15.86 20.39 1.18
N HIS A 55 14.67 20.54 1.77
CA HIS A 55 13.83 21.74 1.61
C HIS A 55 14.33 22.95 2.39
N GLU A 56 15.04 22.76 3.50
CA GLU A 56 15.72 23.84 4.21
C GLU A 56 16.88 24.43 3.39
N VAL A 57 17.57 23.60 2.59
CA VAL A 57 18.70 24.02 1.75
C VAL A 57 18.22 24.52 0.38
N SER A 58 17.13 23.99 -0.17
CA SER A 58 16.65 24.31 -1.52
C SER A 58 15.14 24.40 -1.56
N THR A 59 14.61 25.47 -2.12
CA THR A 59 13.16 25.63 -2.35
C THR A 59 12.62 24.63 -3.39
N LYS A 60 13.50 24.10 -4.25
CA LYS A 60 13.15 23.11 -5.28
C LYS A 60 14.30 22.09 -5.41
N PRO A 61 14.41 21.13 -4.48
CA PRO A 61 15.44 20.10 -4.56
C PRO A 61 15.36 19.31 -5.87
N SER A 62 16.53 19.08 -6.49
CA SER A 62 16.60 18.23 -7.67
C SER A 62 16.16 16.80 -7.34
N PRO A 63 15.25 16.19 -8.11
CA PRO A 63 14.79 14.83 -7.85
C PRO A 63 15.91 13.79 -7.78
N ARG A 64 16.97 13.95 -8.60
CA ARG A 64 18.14 13.07 -8.57
C ARG A 64 18.91 13.19 -7.26
N GLU A 65 19.19 14.40 -6.81
CA GLU A 65 19.94 14.62 -5.56
C GLU A 65 19.09 14.23 -4.34
N LEU A 66 17.78 14.39 -4.42
CA LEU A 66 16.86 13.93 -3.38
C LEU A 66 16.90 12.39 -3.24
N ASP A 67 16.90 11.63 -4.34
CA ASP A 67 17.08 10.18 -4.32
C ASP A 67 18.42 9.79 -3.67
N MET A 68 19.52 10.50 -4.03
CA MET A 68 20.83 10.29 -3.42
C MET A 68 20.79 10.47 -1.90
N LEU A 69 20.12 11.54 -1.43
CA LEU A 69 20.02 11.88 -0.01
C LEU A 69 19.17 10.88 0.76
N ILE A 70 17.93 10.63 0.31
CA ILE A 70 16.99 9.84 1.11
C ILE A 70 17.35 8.35 1.17
N THR A 71 18.10 7.82 0.19
CA THR A 71 18.57 6.42 0.22
C THR A 71 19.63 6.14 1.30
N VAL A 72 20.17 7.18 1.95
CA VAL A 72 21.11 7.01 3.07
C VAL A 72 20.43 6.35 4.27
N GLY A 73 19.14 6.62 4.51
CA GLY A 73 18.40 6.08 5.66
C GLY A 73 18.43 4.55 5.75
N GLU A 74 18.19 3.88 4.62
CA GLU A 74 18.25 2.41 4.56
C GLU A 74 19.67 1.89 4.68
N ARG A 75 20.69 2.62 4.20
CA ARG A 75 22.10 2.21 4.35
C ARG A 75 22.51 2.18 5.82
N ILE A 76 22.02 3.13 6.61
CA ILE A 76 22.25 3.14 8.07
C ILE A 76 21.63 1.89 8.70
N SER A 77 20.35 1.63 8.44
CA SER A 77 19.64 0.52 9.08
C SER A 77 20.22 -0.85 8.72
N ILE A 78 20.56 -1.09 7.42
CA ILE A 78 21.13 -2.39 7.00
C ILE A 78 22.52 -2.64 7.62
N SER A 79 23.34 -1.61 7.74
CA SER A 79 24.67 -1.70 8.33
C SER A 79 24.59 -2.00 9.82
N LEU A 80 23.74 -1.30 10.56
CA LEU A 80 23.52 -1.53 12.00
C LEU A 80 22.96 -2.93 12.28
N LEU A 81 22.01 -3.40 11.44
CA LEU A 81 21.49 -4.76 11.59
C LEU A 81 22.57 -5.82 11.32
N SER A 82 23.40 -5.62 10.28
CA SER A 82 24.52 -6.54 9.99
C SER A 82 25.50 -6.63 11.16
N MET A 83 25.89 -5.50 11.76
CA MET A 83 26.74 -5.46 12.95
C MET A 83 26.10 -6.21 14.13
N ALA A 84 24.80 -5.96 14.39
CA ALA A 84 24.10 -6.62 15.49
C ALA A 84 23.94 -8.14 15.29
N ILE A 85 23.84 -8.62 14.05
CA ILE A 85 23.83 -10.07 13.73
C ILE A 85 25.22 -10.66 13.92
N SER A 86 26.27 -9.96 13.51
CA SER A 86 27.67 -10.40 13.70
C SER A 86 28.04 -10.51 15.17
N ASP A 87 27.61 -9.57 16.00
CA ASP A 87 27.81 -9.62 17.47
C ASP A 87 27.17 -10.86 18.11
N LEU A 88 26.15 -11.43 17.48
CA LEU A 88 25.48 -12.66 17.92
C LEU A 88 26.08 -13.94 17.30
N GLY A 89 27.23 -13.83 16.61
CA GLY A 89 28.00 -14.94 16.08
C GLY A 89 27.51 -15.51 14.74
N PHE A 90 26.74 -14.72 13.94
CA PHE A 90 26.26 -15.15 12.63
C PHE A 90 26.85 -14.29 11.50
N ASP A 91 27.23 -14.96 10.41
CA ASP A 91 27.69 -14.28 9.21
C ASP A 91 26.53 -13.56 8.53
N SER A 92 26.73 -12.29 8.23
CA SER A 92 25.78 -11.47 7.50
C SER A 92 26.44 -10.57 6.48
N ILE A 93 25.66 -10.13 5.49
CA ILE A 93 26.10 -9.17 4.48
C ILE A 93 24.97 -8.25 4.11
N SER A 94 25.26 -6.96 4.00
CA SER A 94 24.29 -5.93 3.58
C SER A 94 24.53 -5.50 2.13
N PHE A 95 23.44 -5.27 1.40
CA PHE A 95 23.43 -4.79 0.02
C PHE A 95 22.51 -3.56 -0.13
N THR A 96 23.00 -2.58 -0.88
CA THR A 96 22.13 -1.50 -1.40
C THR A 96 21.20 -2.04 -2.49
N GLY A 97 20.21 -1.25 -2.93
CA GLY A 97 19.34 -1.63 -4.04
C GLY A 97 20.10 -2.00 -5.31
N SER A 98 21.11 -1.21 -5.66
CA SER A 98 22.01 -1.48 -6.79
C SER A 98 22.77 -2.81 -6.63
N GLN A 99 23.35 -3.05 -5.46
CA GLN A 99 24.11 -4.27 -5.19
C GLN A 99 23.24 -5.52 -5.12
N SER A 100 21.96 -5.38 -4.78
CA SER A 100 20.95 -6.45 -4.76
C SER A 100 20.39 -6.79 -6.14
N GLY A 101 20.75 -6.00 -7.17
CA GLY A 101 20.34 -6.23 -8.55
C GLY A 101 18.94 -5.74 -8.87
N ILE A 102 18.39 -4.77 -8.14
CA ILE A 102 17.10 -4.13 -8.43
C ILE A 102 17.32 -3.08 -9.52
N ILE A 103 16.86 -3.36 -10.73
CA ILE A 103 16.96 -2.47 -11.89
C ILE A 103 15.63 -1.72 -12.06
N THR A 104 15.71 -0.42 -12.27
CA THR A 104 14.55 0.47 -12.33
C THR A 104 14.52 1.31 -13.61
N THR A 105 13.39 1.97 -13.85
CA THR A 105 13.32 3.10 -14.78
C THR A 105 14.19 4.26 -14.27
N GLY A 106 14.52 5.22 -15.15
CA GLY A 106 15.30 6.41 -14.80
C GLY A 106 14.49 7.54 -14.13
N GLN A 107 13.21 7.32 -13.83
CA GLN A 107 12.37 8.32 -13.17
C GLN A 107 12.71 8.39 -11.68
N HIS A 108 13.24 9.53 -11.24
CA HIS A 108 13.57 9.76 -9.83
C HIS A 108 12.31 9.88 -8.96
N ASN A 109 12.43 9.56 -7.66
CA ASN A 109 11.41 9.59 -6.60
C ASN A 109 10.26 8.58 -6.77
N ARG A 110 10.02 8.06 -7.99
CA ARG A 110 8.88 7.18 -8.31
C ARG A 110 9.26 6.10 -9.33
N ALA A 111 10.50 5.64 -9.30
CA ALA A 111 11.01 4.64 -10.24
C ALA A 111 10.18 3.35 -10.20
N ARG A 112 10.06 2.70 -11.34
CA ARG A 112 9.42 1.38 -11.48
C ARG A 112 10.49 0.31 -11.60
N ILE A 113 10.33 -0.81 -10.90
CA ILE A 113 11.21 -1.97 -11.06
C ILE A 113 10.92 -2.60 -12.44
N VAL A 114 11.95 -2.70 -13.27
CA VAL A 114 11.87 -3.28 -14.61
C VAL A 114 12.51 -4.67 -14.68
N ASP A 115 13.52 -4.94 -13.82
CA ASP A 115 14.21 -6.22 -13.78
C ASP A 115 14.80 -6.47 -12.39
N VAL A 116 15.03 -7.74 -12.05
CA VAL A 116 15.69 -8.13 -10.79
C VAL A 116 16.73 -9.21 -11.08
N ARG A 117 17.99 -8.93 -10.75
CA ARG A 117 19.15 -9.81 -10.96
C ARG A 117 19.79 -10.19 -9.63
N PRO A 118 19.20 -11.11 -8.86
CA PRO A 118 19.59 -11.37 -7.47
C PRO A 118 20.83 -12.27 -7.33
N GLY A 119 21.74 -12.33 -8.30
CA GLY A 119 22.87 -13.24 -8.30
C GLY A 119 23.73 -13.15 -7.03
N ARG A 120 24.13 -11.93 -6.62
CA ARG A 120 24.89 -11.72 -5.38
C ARG A 120 24.15 -12.16 -4.11
N ILE A 121 22.82 -11.98 -4.09
CA ILE A 121 21.97 -12.45 -2.98
C ILE A 121 22.02 -13.98 -2.92
N VAL A 122 21.78 -14.65 -4.07
CA VAL A 122 21.77 -16.11 -4.17
C VAL A 122 23.11 -16.70 -3.74
N ASP A 123 24.23 -16.14 -4.21
CA ASP A 123 25.57 -16.61 -3.85
C ASP A 123 25.85 -16.46 -2.35
N SER A 124 25.46 -15.34 -1.75
CA SER A 124 25.63 -15.12 -0.32
C SER A 124 24.75 -16.04 0.53
N LEU A 125 23.49 -16.29 0.12
CA LEU A 125 22.60 -17.25 0.78
C LEU A 125 23.14 -18.68 0.70
N LYS A 126 23.75 -19.09 -0.45
CA LYS A 126 24.42 -20.39 -0.63
C LYS A 126 25.64 -20.53 0.30
N GLN A 127 26.35 -19.44 0.58
CA GLN A 127 27.45 -19.40 1.55
C GLN A 127 26.97 -19.47 3.02
N GLY A 128 25.66 -19.54 3.25
CA GLY A 128 25.08 -19.61 4.58
C GLY A 128 24.92 -18.27 5.29
N LYS A 129 25.23 -17.15 4.62
CA LYS A 129 25.10 -15.81 5.19
C LYS A 129 23.65 -15.35 5.30
N ILE A 130 23.35 -14.56 6.30
CA ILE A 130 22.12 -13.77 6.39
C ILE A 130 22.32 -12.56 5.47
N VAL A 131 21.42 -12.39 4.49
CA VAL A 131 21.49 -11.28 3.54
C VAL A 131 20.55 -10.18 3.96
N ILE A 132 21.03 -8.92 3.96
CA ILE A 132 20.26 -7.75 4.34
C ILE A 132 20.25 -6.78 3.15
N VAL A 133 19.07 -6.34 2.73
CA VAL A 133 18.90 -5.47 1.56
C VAL A 133 18.26 -4.15 1.98
N ALA A 134 18.82 -3.05 1.53
CA ALA A 134 18.18 -1.74 1.60
C ALA A 134 16.92 -1.74 0.72
N GLY A 135 15.75 -1.60 1.34
CA GLY A 135 14.50 -1.44 0.62
C GLY A 135 14.40 -0.07 -0.06
N PHE A 136 13.27 0.21 -0.71
CA PHE A 136 12.92 1.54 -1.25
C PHE A 136 13.77 2.01 -2.43
N GLN A 137 14.90 1.42 -2.74
CA GLN A 137 15.88 1.89 -3.71
C GLN A 137 16.26 0.86 -4.76
N GLY A 138 16.70 1.35 -5.92
CA GLY A 138 17.25 0.56 -7.02
C GLY A 138 18.27 1.37 -7.81
N VAL A 139 18.60 0.88 -9.01
CA VAL A 139 19.52 1.54 -9.94
C VAL A 139 18.91 1.53 -11.33
N SER A 140 18.96 2.65 -12.03
CA SER A 140 18.53 2.74 -13.42
C SER A 140 19.53 2.04 -14.37
N GLN A 141 19.13 1.85 -15.62
CA GLN A 141 20.04 1.33 -16.65
C GLN A 141 21.26 2.23 -16.89
N GLN A 142 21.09 3.55 -16.63
CA GLN A 142 22.16 4.55 -16.66
C GLN A 142 23.03 4.56 -15.40
N LYS A 143 22.79 3.62 -14.46
CA LYS A 143 23.48 3.49 -13.18
C LYS A 143 23.20 4.61 -12.19
N GLU A 144 22.14 5.39 -12.39
CA GLU A 144 21.67 6.37 -11.43
C GLU A 144 20.91 5.67 -10.29
N ILE A 145 21.15 6.15 -9.06
CA ILE A 145 20.37 5.71 -7.89
C ILE A 145 18.95 6.27 -8.02
N THR A 146 17.97 5.42 -7.78
CA THR A 146 16.56 5.77 -7.87
C THR A 146 15.81 5.28 -6.66
N THR A 147 14.75 5.98 -6.28
CA THR A 147 13.82 5.52 -5.25
C THR A 147 12.48 5.09 -5.85
N LEU A 148 11.83 4.14 -5.18
CA LEU A 148 10.58 3.54 -5.62
C LEU A 148 9.34 4.32 -5.16
N GLY A 149 9.55 5.42 -4.42
CA GLY A 149 8.47 6.19 -3.80
C GLY A 149 7.92 5.55 -2.53
N ARG A 150 6.89 6.15 -1.92
CA ARG A 150 6.26 5.67 -0.67
C ARG A 150 5.96 4.17 -0.74
N GLY A 151 6.19 3.44 0.34
CA GLY A 151 6.00 1.99 0.40
C GLY A 151 6.96 1.14 -0.43
N GLY A 152 8.00 1.73 -1.02
CA GLY A 152 8.96 1.04 -1.86
C GLY A 152 9.66 -0.15 -1.19
N SER A 153 9.86 -0.13 0.13
CA SER A 153 10.46 -1.28 0.86
C SER A 153 9.54 -2.51 0.87
N ASP A 154 8.21 -2.34 0.93
CA ASP A 154 7.27 -3.46 0.81
C ASP A 154 7.35 -4.07 -0.59
N LEU A 155 7.40 -3.20 -1.63
CA LEU A 155 7.56 -3.62 -3.01
C LEU A 155 8.88 -4.35 -3.23
N THR A 156 10.00 -3.84 -2.69
CA THR A 156 11.31 -4.50 -2.70
C THR A 156 11.22 -5.94 -2.17
N ALA A 157 10.56 -6.11 -1.02
CA ALA A 157 10.45 -7.41 -0.36
C ALA A 157 9.66 -8.43 -1.19
N VAL A 158 8.48 -8.06 -1.70
CA VAL A 158 7.62 -8.98 -2.45
C VAL A 158 8.23 -9.31 -3.82
N VAL A 159 8.93 -8.37 -4.46
CA VAL A 159 9.60 -8.60 -5.74
C VAL A 159 10.81 -9.53 -5.55
N LEU A 160 11.63 -9.32 -4.51
CA LEU A 160 12.73 -10.23 -4.18
C LEU A 160 12.24 -11.60 -3.74
N ALA A 161 11.13 -11.69 -2.99
CA ALA A 161 10.53 -12.97 -2.64
C ALA A 161 10.12 -13.78 -3.88
N LYS A 162 9.54 -13.12 -4.88
CA LYS A 162 9.20 -13.76 -6.16
C LYS A 162 10.43 -14.18 -6.92
N ALA A 163 11.43 -13.29 -7.06
CA ALA A 163 12.67 -13.56 -7.82
C ALA A 163 13.50 -14.70 -7.23
N LEU A 164 13.42 -14.91 -5.91
CA LEU A 164 14.11 -15.98 -5.17
C LEU A 164 13.28 -17.25 -5.00
N ALA A 165 12.06 -17.29 -5.54
CA ALA A 165 11.09 -18.36 -5.27
C ALA A 165 10.97 -18.65 -3.77
N ALA A 166 10.87 -17.61 -2.95
CA ALA A 166 10.85 -17.72 -1.51
C ALA A 166 9.67 -18.57 -1.02
N GLN A 167 9.92 -19.44 -0.06
CA GLN A 167 8.89 -20.27 0.55
C GLN A 167 7.87 -19.42 1.31
N ARG A 168 8.33 -18.30 1.90
CA ARG A 168 7.51 -17.39 2.71
C ARG A 168 8.03 -15.96 2.59
N CYS A 169 7.12 -15.01 2.52
CA CYS A 169 7.39 -13.58 2.61
C CYS A 169 6.63 -12.99 3.81
N GLU A 170 7.33 -12.31 4.70
CA GLU A 170 6.77 -11.69 5.90
C GLU A 170 6.95 -10.17 5.81
N LEU A 171 5.84 -9.43 5.82
CA LEU A 171 5.84 -7.99 5.96
C LEU A 171 5.62 -7.64 7.44
N ARG A 172 6.71 -7.37 8.14
CA ARG A 172 6.72 -7.06 9.58
C ARG A 172 6.55 -5.57 9.79
N LYS A 173 5.48 -5.21 10.48
CA LYS A 173 4.99 -3.83 10.68
C LYS A 173 4.95 -3.45 12.16
N GLY A 174 4.61 -2.19 12.46
CA GLY A 174 4.32 -1.74 13.82
C GLY A 174 2.97 -2.21 14.36
N VAL A 175 2.12 -2.78 13.47
CA VAL A 175 0.78 -3.28 13.79
C VAL A 175 0.75 -4.82 13.74
N PRO A 176 -0.20 -5.48 14.42
CA PRO A 176 -0.26 -6.94 14.49
C PRO A 176 -0.56 -7.63 13.16
N GLY A 177 -1.22 -6.95 12.23
CA GLY A 177 -1.63 -7.43 10.91
C GLY A 177 -2.65 -6.50 10.28
N VAL A 178 -3.54 -7.02 9.43
CA VAL A 178 -4.66 -6.28 8.87
C VAL A 178 -5.82 -6.33 9.85
N MET A 179 -6.38 -5.16 10.18
CA MET A 179 -7.46 -5.02 11.15
C MET A 179 -8.79 -4.76 10.45
N SER A 180 -9.90 -5.05 11.10
CA SER A 180 -11.26 -4.75 10.61
C SER A 180 -11.59 -3.26 10.53
N ALA A 181 -10.82 -2.41 11.24
CA ALA A 181 -10.80 -0.95 11.17
C ALA A 181 -9.48 -0.43 11.71
N ASP A 182 -9.22 0.88 11.62
CA ASP A 182 -8.08 1.50 12.32
C ASP A 182 -8.31 1.46 13.83
N PRO A 183 -7.44 0.79 14.63
CA PRO A 183 -7.60 0.70 16.08
C PRO A 183 -7.55 2.06 16.80
N ASN A 184 -6.96 3.09 16.20
CA ASN A 184 -6.95 4.45 16.74
C ASN A 184 -8.32 5.14 16.62
N VAL A 185 -9.16 4.68 15.69
CA VAL A 185 -10.54 5.18 15.48
C VAL A 185 -11.54 4.26 16.16
N VAL A 186 -11.33 2.94 16.04
CA VAL A 186 -12.22 1.91 16.59
C VAL A 186 -11.39 0.98 17.48
N PRO A 187 -11.40 1.19 18.81
CA PRO A 187 -10.60 0.38 19.74
C PRO A 187 -10.89 -1.13 19.70
N ASP A 188 -12.13 -1.50 19.36
CA ASP A 188 -12.58 -2.91 19.27
C ASP A 188 -12.32 -3.54 17.89
N ALA A 189 -11.48 -2.92 17.04
CA ALA A 189 -11.09 -3.47 15.77
C ALA A 189 -10.42 -4.85 15.94
N ARG A 190 -10.84 -5.83 15.11
CA ARG A 190 -10.36 -7.21 15.18
C ARG A 190 -9.25 -7.48 14.17
N LEU A 191 -8.29 -8.32 14.55
CA LEU A 191 -7.28 -8.83 13.61
C LEU A 191 -7.95 -9.80 12.63
N LEU A 192 -7.71 -9.63 11.34
CA LEU A 192 -8.13 -10.55 10.30
C LEU A 192 -7.06 -11.67 10.15
N ASP A 193 -7.38 -12.89 10.53
CA ASP A 193 -6.42 -14.03 10.46
C ASP A 193 -6.03 -14.38 9.03
N VAL A 194 -6.97 -14.27 8.10
CA VAL A 194 -6.79 -14.59 6.67
C VAL A 194 -7.51 -13.55 5.82
N LEU A 195 -6.85 -13.11 4.75
CA LEU A 195 -7.41 -12.16 3.79
C LEU A 195 -7.01 -12.58 2.37
N SER A 196 -7.90 -12.36 1.38
CA SER A 196 -7.51 -12.56 0.00
C SER A 196 -6.58 -11.46 -0.51
N ALA A 197 -5.73 -11.78 -1.49
CA ALA A 197 -4.84 -10.79 -2.09
C ALA A 197 -5.62 -9.66 -2.80
N GLU A 198 -6.79 -10.00 -3.34
CA GLU A 198 -7.71 -9.07 -3.99
C GLU A 198 -8.29 -8.07 -2.96
N LYS A 199 -8.78 -8.55 -1.82
CA LYS A 199 -9.26 -7.69 -0.72
C LYS A 199 -8.12 -6.84 -0.11
N LEU A 200 -6.91 -7.39 0.01
CA LEU A 200 -5.73 -6.62 0.43
C LEU A 200 -5.46 -5.45 -0.55
N LEU A 201 -5.60 -5.69 -1.86
CA LEU A 201 -5.43 -4.65 -2.87
C LEU A 201 -6.50 -3.56 -2.72
N GLU A 202 -7.77 -3.93 -2.54
CA GLU A 202 -8.86 -2.97 -2.32
C GLU A 202 -8.60 -2.12 -1.06
N LEU A 203 -8.22 -2.75 0.06
CA LEU A 203 -7.86 -2.03 1.29
C LEU A 203 -6.72 -1.04 1.06
N SER A 204 -5.69 -1.47 0.32
CA SER A 204 -4.53 -0.62 0.03
C SER A 204 -4.87 0.53 -0.93
N CYS A 205 -5.82 0.35 -1.83
CA CYS A 205 -6.36 1.39 -2.71
C CYS A 205 -7.23 2.38 -1.92
N ALA A 206 -8.02 1.87 -0.97
CA ALA A 206 -8.91 2.66 -0.13
C ALA A 206 -8.20 3.43 1.01
N GLY A 207 -6.86 3.43 1.06
CA GLY A 207 -6.08 4.22 2.02
C GLY A 207 -5.54 3.45 3.22
N ALA A 208 -5.78 2.13 3.33
CA ALA A 208 -5.16 1.35 4.40
C ALA A 208 -3.62 1.38 4.29
N SER A 209 -2.96 1.87 5.33
CA SER A 209 -1.50 2.07 5.35
C SER A 209 -0.69 0.80 5.64
N VAL A 210 -1.37 -0.34 5.86
CA VAL A 210 -0.70 -1.59 6.28
C VAL A 210 0.25 -2.12 5.22
N VAL A 211 -0.17 -2.15 3.93
CA VAL A 211 0.68 -2.51 2.80
C VAL A 211 0.50 -1.48 1.70
N HIS A 212 1.59 -1.05 1.12
CA HIS A 212 1.51 -0.08 0.03
C HIS A 212 0.87 -0.70 -1.22
N ARG A 213 -0.01 0.07 -1.91
CA ARG A 213 -0.79 -0.37 -3.06
C ARG A 213 0.02 -1.09 -4.14
N ARG A 214 1.20 -0.57 -4.53
CA ARG A 214 2.07 -1.22 -5.54
C ARG A 214 2.55 -2.61 -5.10
N ALA A 215 2.81 -2.77 -3.80
CA ALA A 215 3.17 -4.08 -3.24
C ALA A 215 1.96 -5.02 -3.19
N ALA A 216 0.79 -4.54 -2.76
CA ALA A 216 -0.46 -5.30 -2.76
C ALA A 216 -0.84 -5.73 -4.19
N GLN A 217 -0.73 -4.84 -5.18
CA GLN A 217 -0.95 -5.15 -6.59
C GLN A 217 0.00 -6.25 -7.09
N PHE A 218 1.28 -6.20 -6.71
CA PHE A 218 2.24 -7.24 -7.06
C PHE A 218 1.90 -8.58 -6.40
N VAL A 219 1.54 -8.57 -5.11
CA VAL A 219 1.11 -9.76 -4.36
C VAL A 219 -0.11 -10.41 -5.02
N CYS A 220 -1.11 -9.61 -5.40
CA CYS A 220 -2.32 -10.07 -6.08
C CYS A 220 -1.99 -10.68 -7.46
N ARG A 221 -1.25 -9.95 -8.30
CA ARG A 221 -0.86 -10.40 -9.65
C ARG A 221 -0.04 -11.70 -9.64
N GLU A 222 0.94 -11.79 -8.76
CA GLU A 222 1.86 -12.93 -8.69
C GLU A 222 1.33 -14.07 -7.78
N ARG A 223 0.16 -13.88 -7.15
CA ARG A 223 -0.43 -14.81 -6.17
C ARG A 223 0.55 -15.24 -5.09
N LEU A 224 1.38 -14.29 -4.66
CA LEU A 224 2.46 -14.53 -3.70
C LEU A 224 1.87 -14.73 -2.28
N PRO A 225 2.18 -15.86 -1.60
CA PRO A 225 1.77 -16.01 -0.21
C PRO A 225 2.58 -15.07 0.69
N VAL A 226 1.88 -14.20 1.42
CA VAL A 226 2.48 -13.21 2.30
C VAL A 226 1.87 -13.35 3.70
N LEU A 227 2.68 -13.15 4.74
CA LEU A 227 2.24 -12.94 6.10
C LEU A 227 2.48 -11.47 6.48
N ILE A 228 1.44 -10.79 6.93
CA ILE A 228 1.55 -9.45 7.51
C ILE A 228 1.47 -9.62 9.02
N CYS A 229 2.49 -9.21 9.74
CA CYS A 229 2.57 -9.41 11.19
C CYS A 229 3.36 -8.31 11.89
N SER A 230 3.32 -8.30 13.22
CA SER A 230 4.13 -7.38 14.01
C SER A 230 5.63 -7.70 13.90
N GLY A 231 6.44 -6.65 13.72
CA GLY A 231 7.89 -6.74 13.88
C GLY A 231 8.36 -6.55 15.32
N ILE A 232 7.49 -6.06 16.20
CA ILE A 232 7.80 -5.68 17.57
C ILE A 232 7.30 -6.77 18.54
N SER A 233 6.01 -7.07 18.49
CA SER A 233 5.35 -8.06 19.36
C SER A 233 5.25 -9.43 18.71
N GLU A 234 4.97 -10.46 19.49
CA GLU A 234 4.58 -11.77 19.00
C GLU A 234 3.09 -11.77 18.61
N GLY A 235 2.70 -12.59 17.62
CA GLY A 235 1.33 -12.70 17.17
C GLY A 235 1.20 -13.51 15.87
N ARG A 236 -0.02 -13.94 15.59
CA ARG A 236 -0.32 -14.79 14.42
C ARG A 236 -0.22 -14.03 13.10
N GLY A 237 -0.54 -12.73 13.11
CA GLY A 237 -0.61 -11.91 11.90
C GLY A 237 -1.76 -12.29 10.96
N THR A 238 -1.80 -11.61 9.81
CA THR A 238 -2.77 -11.85 8.73
C THR A 238 -2.09 -12.61 7.59
N ARG A 239 -2.61 -13.77 7.23
CA ARG A 239 -2.14 -14.55 6.07
C ARG A 239 -2.85 -14.09 4.82
N ILE A 240 -2.08 -13.67 3.83
CA ILE A 240 -2.59 -13.29 2.52
C ILE A 240 -2.54 -14.51 1.60
N VAL A 241 -3.70 -14.87 1.04
CA VAL A 241 -3.88 -16.05 0.19
C VAL A 241 -4.58 -15.67 -1.10
N SER A 242 -4.44 -16.48 -2.16
CA SER A 242 -5.26 -16.29 -3.36
C SER A 242 -6.71 -16.74 -3.12
N GLU A 243 -7.67 -16.08 -3.76
CA GLU A 243 -9.09 -16.36 -3.62
C GLU A 243 -9.45 -17.84 -3.85
N ASN A 244 -8.80 -18.52 -4.82
CA ASN A 244 -8.98 -19.94 -5.08
C ASN A 244 -8.60 -20.84 -3.89
N LYS A 245 -7.67 -20.39 -3.02
CA LYS A 245 -7.34 -21.12 -1.79
C LYS A 245 -8.34 -20.85 -0.67
N MET A 246 -8.99 -19.68 -0.69
CA MET A 246 -10.09 -19.39 0.23
C MET A 246 -11.33 -20.23 -0.12
N LYS A 247 -11.72 -20.32 -1.39
CA LYS A 247 -12.85 -21.16 -1.85
C LYS A 247 -12.66 -22.62 -1.48
N LYS A 248 -11.48 -23.22 -1.68
CA LYS A 248 -11.18 -24.60 -1.24
C LYS A 248 -11.29 -24.82 0.28
N ARG A 249 -11.09 -23.79 1.09
CA ARG A 249 -11.30 -23.84 2.53
C ARG A 249 -12.78 -23.67 2.89
N ALA A 250 -13.49 -22.80 2.20
CA ALA A 250 -14.95 -22.68 2.33
C ALA A 250 -15.64 -23.98 1.91
N ASP A 251 -15.20 -24.63 0.81
CA ASP A 251 -15.72 -25.95 0.39
C ASP A 251 -15.48 -27.05 1.45
N SER A 252 -14.34 -26.96 2.17
CA SER A 252 -14.09 -27.87 3.31
C SER A 252 -14.85 -27.49 4.57
N ALA A 253 -15.22 -26.22 4.76
CA ALA A 253 -16.06 -25.70 5.84
C ALA A 253 -17.57 -25.83 5.51
N ALA A 254 -17.95 -25.84 4.23
CA ALA A 254 -19.33 -26.14 3.79
C ALA A 254 -19.80 -27.51 4.21
N ALA A 255 -18.91 -28.45 4.54
CA ALA A 255 -19.23 -29.67 5.27
C ALA A 255 -19.78 -29.41 6.69
N SER A 256 -19.69 -28.18 7.20
CA SER A 256 -20.21 -27.71 8.49
C SER A 256 -21.51 -26.90 8.40
N GLY A 257 -22.09 -26.73 7.19
CA GLY A 257 -23.40 -26.07 7.01
C GLY A 257 -23.36 -24.55 6.73
N GLU A 258 -22.18 -23.96 6.52
CA GLU A 258 -22.06 -22.57 6.10
C GLU A 258 -22.36 -22.40 4.60
N CYS A 259 -23.11 -21.35 4.24
CA CYS A 259 -23.46 -21.06 2.86
C CYS A 259 -22.22 -20.59 2.08
N PRO A 260 -21.79 -21.25 0.98
CA PRO A 260 -20.59 -20.85 0.22
C PRO A 260 -20.70 -19.49 -0.47
N GLU A 261 -21.92 -18.97 -0.63
CA GLU A 261 -22.23 -17.69 -1.27
C GLU A 261 -22.48 -16.57 -0.24
N ALA A 262 -22.14 -16.78 1.04
CA ALA A 262 -22.36 -15.79 2.08
C ALA A 262 -21.60 -14.49 1.77
N THR A 263 -22.32 -13.39 1.88
CA THR A 263 -21.75 -12.04 1.80
C THR A 263 -20.93 -11.74 3.05
N SER A 264 -19.87 -10.97 2.92
CA SER A 264 -19.03 -10.59 4.06
C SER A 264 -18.72 -9.10 4.07
N LEU A 265 -18.73 -8.52 5.26
CA LEU A 265 -18.14 -7.23 5.56
C LEU A 265 -16.88 -7.49 6.39
N ASP A 266 -15.69 -7.30 5.78
CA ASP A 266 -14.45 -7.72 6.44
C ASP A 266 -13.76 -6.56 7.17
N SER A 267 -13.73 -5.38 6.54
CA SER A 267 -13.03 -4.21 7.07
C SER A 267 -13.59 -2.91 6.55
N VAL A 268 -13.49 -1.86 7.37
CA VAL A 268 -13.74 -0.47 6.99
C VAL A 268 -12.46 0.34 7.12
N VAL A 269 -12.15 1.12 6.11
CA VAL A 269 -11.01 2.05 6.08
C VAL A 269 -11.48 3.43 5.66
N SER A 270 -10.75 4.45 6.07
CA SER A 270 -10.98 5.82 5.59
C SER A 270 -9.69 6.42 5.04
N CYS A 271 -9.88 7.31 4.08
CA CYS A 271 -8.83 8.11 3.46
C CYS A 271 -9.28 9.57 3.41
N GLY A 272 -8.45 10.47 3.88
CA GLY A 272 -8.72 11.91 3.84
C GLY A 272 -7.53 12.71 4.38
N PRO A 273 -7.46 14.00 4.03
CA PRO A 273 -8.40 14.80 3.25
C PRO A 273 -8.40 14.44 1.75
N VAL A 274 -9.59 14.44 1.15
CA VAL A 274 -9.77 14.26 -0.30
C VAL A 274 -10.64 15.38 -0.88
N CYS A 275 -10.48 15.61 -2.18
CA CYS A 275 -11.27 16.57 -2.94
C CYS A 275 -12.07 15.86 -4.04
N SER A 276 -13.35 16.20 -4.17
CA SER A 276 -14.22 15.78 -5.27
C SER A 276 -14.10 16.76 -6.42
N ILE A 277 -13.78 16.25 -7.58
CA ILE A 277 -13.61 17.02 -8.80
C ILE A 277 -14.79 16.72 -9.72
N SER A 278 -15.36 17.75 -10.32
CA SER A 278 -16.34 17.66 -11.40
C SER A 278 -15.81 18.43 -12.58
N VAL A 279 -15.73 17.80 -13.75
CA VAL A 279 -15.27 18.41 -15.00
C VAL A 279 -16.38 18.26 -16.04
N ASP A 280 -16.91 19.38 -16.49
CA ASP A 280 -17.95 19.43 -17.51
C ASP A 280 -17.32 19.75 -18.88
N PHE A 281 -17.56 18.89 -19.85
CA PHE A 281 -17.11 19.02 -21.23
C PHE A 281 -18.24 19.49 -22.14
N ILE A 282 -17.91 20.38 -23.09
CA ILE A 282 -18.87 20.88 -24.10
C ILE A 282 -18.60 20.14 -25.42
N GLY A 283 -19.55 19.37 -25.91
CA GLY A 283 -19.43 18.60 -27.15
C GLY A 283 -19.35 17.10 -26.89
N ASP A 284 -18.59 16.37 -27.72
CA ASP A 284 -18.43 14.90 -27.61
C ASP A 284 -17.59 14.48 -26.36
N GLY A 285 -16.68 15.35 -25.89
CA GLY A 285 -15.91 15.18 -24.67
C GLY A 285 -14.95 13.98 -24.64
N ALA A 286 -15.05 13.03 -25.55
CA ALA A 286 -14.32 11.76 -25.46
C ALA A 286 -12.79 11.92 -25.63
N LEU A 287 -12.35 12.78 -26.54
CA LEU A 287 -10.93 13.03 -26.77
C LEU A 287 -10.34 13.86 -25.63
N GLU A 288 -11.08 14.85 -25.16
CA GLU A 288 -10.71 15.70 -24.03
C GLU A 288 -10.56 14.89 -22.73
N ILE A 289 -11.47 13.94 -22.50
CA ILE A 289 -11.36 13.00 -21.36
C ILE A 289 -10.10 12.15 -21.48
N ALA A 290 -9.81 11.61 -22.68
CA ALA A 290 -8.61 10.82 -22.90
C ALA A 290 -7.33 11.64 -22.66
N SER A 291 -7.26 12.87 -23.22
CA SER A 291 -6.15 13.79 -23.04
C SER A 291 -5.97 14.19 -21.56
N LEU A 292 -7.07 14.40 -20.82
CA LEU A 292 -7.03 14.68 -19.39
C LEU A 292 -6.44 13.51 -18.61
N PHE A 293 -6.87 12.27 -18.86
CA PHE A 293 -6.30 11.10 -18.20
C PHE A 293 -4.81 10.90 -18.52
N GLU A 294 -4.38 11.16 -19.75
CA GLU A 294 -2.97 11.10 -20.13
C GLU A 294 -2.14 12.14 -19.36
N GLU A 295 -2.64 13.36 -19.24
CA GLU A 295 -1.97 14.43 -18.52
C GLU A 295 -1.91 14.17 -17.01
N LEU A 296 -2.99 13.67 -16.43
CA LEU A 296 -3.00 13.24 -15.01
C LEU A 296 -2.03 12.09 -14.76
N SER A 297 -1.94 11.15 -15.72
CA SER A 297 -0.97 10.05 -15.65
C SER A 297 0.48 10.53 -15.71
N LYS A 298 0.80 11.54 -16.54
CA LYS A 298 2.15 12.14 -16.59
C LYS A 298 2.53 12.80 -15.26
N ARG A 299 1.55 13.34 -14.55
CA ARG A 299 1.72 13.99 -13.23
C ARG A 299 1.59 13.01 -12.07
N ASP A 300 1.29 11.73 -12.36
CA ASP A 300 1.08 10.65 -11.39
C ASP A 300 -0.04 10.96 -10.37
N VAL A 301 -1.06 11.70 -10.81
CA VAL A 301 -2.26 11.99 -10.02
C VAL A 301 -3.08 10.71 -9.88
N MET A 302 -3.47 10.44 -8.66
CA MET A 302 -4.23 9.24 -8.31
C MET A 302 -5.71 9.54 -8.29
N LEU A 303 -6.47 8.74 -9.03
CA LEU A 303 -7.92 8.88 -9.13
C LEU A 303 -8.63 7.76 -8.37
N ASP A 304 -9.70 8.13 -7.66
CA ASP A 304 -10.68 7.18 -7.12
C ASP A 304 -12.11 7.64 -7.43
N MET A 305 -13.10 6.77 -7.23
CA MET A 305 -14.53 7.03 -7.44
C MET A 305 -14.83 7.68 -8.81
N VAL A 306 -14.12 7.25 -9.86
CA VAL A 306 -14.28 7.81 -11.21
C VAL A 306 -15.65 7.44 -11.77
N SER A 307 -16.37 8.43 -12.24
CA SER A 307 -17.65 8.26 -12.94
C SER A 307 -17.76 9.23 -14.10
N ASP A 308 -18.16 8.73 -15.26
CA ASP A 308 -18.49 9.52 -16.44
C ASP A 308 -20.00 9.44 -16.69
N SER A 309 -20.62 10.57 -16.98
CA SER A 309 -22.03 10.65 -17.27
C SER A 309 -22.28 11.62 -18.43
N SER A 310 -23.06 11.19 -19.42
CA SER A 310 -23.44 12.02 -20.55
C SER A 310 -24.94 12.30 -20.55
N SER A 311 -25.31 13.54 -20.86
CA SER A 311 -26.68 13.94 -21.06
C SER A 311 -26.75 14.89 -22.27
N GLY A 312 -27.18 14.36 -23.41
CA GLY A 312 -27.18 15.09 -24.69
C GLY A 312 -25.77 15.44 -25.16
N ARG A 313 -25.45 16.74 -25.25
CA ARG A 313 -24.13 17.25 -25.64
C ARG A 313 -23.23 17.62 -24.43
N LYS A 314 -23.63 17.26 -23.21
CA LYS A 314 -22.84 17.54 -22.02
C LYS A 314 -22.29 16.23 -21.47
N HIS A 315 -20.97 16.18 -21.27
CA HIS A 315 -20.28 15.14 -20.55
C HIS A 315 -19.79 15.68 -19.22
N CYS A 316 -20.01 14.94 -18.14
CA CYS A 316 -19.54 15.29 -16.81
C CYS A 316 -18.71 14.13 -16.26
N LEU A 317 -17.41 14.35 -16.13
CA LEU A 317 -16.48 13.45 -15.47
C LEU A 317 -16.37 13.86 -14.01
N ARG A 318 -16.57 12.89 -13.10
CA ARG A 318 -16.38 13.09 -11.67
C ARG A 318 -15.39 12.08 -11.13
N PHE A 319 -14.50 12.53 -10.26
CA PHE A 319 -13.53 11.68 -9.59
C PHE A 319 -13.10 12.29 -8.25
N VAL A 320 -12.39 11.51 -7.46
CA VAL A 320 -11.82 11.93 -6.18
C VAL A 320 -10.30 11.88 -6.28
N VAL A 321 -9.63 12.88 -5.72
CA VAL A 321 -8.18 12.94 -5.59
C VAL A 321 -7.80 13.24 -4.14
N SER A 322 -6.57 12.89 -3.74
CA SER A 322 -6.02 13.37 -2.47
C SER A 322 -5.83 14.88 -2.51
N GLU A 323 -5.92 15.56 -1.36
CA GLU A 323 -5.61 16.99 -1.29
C GLU A 323 -4.15 17.27 -1.68
N GLU A 324 -3.22 16.32 -1.46
CA GLU A 324 -1.81 16.42 -1.88
C GLU A 324 -1.67 16.51 -3.41
N ASP A 325 -2.56 15.83 -4.16
CA ASP A 325 -2.53 15.81 -5.64
C ASP A 325 -3.25 17.00 -6.28
N LEU A 326 -3.96 17.83 -5.51
CA LEU A 326 -4.78 18.93 -6.02
C LEU A 326 -3.97 19.94 -6.86
N LEU A 327 -2.79 20.33 -6.40
CA LEU A 327 -1.91 21.26 -7.14
C LEU A 327 -1.46 20.68 -8.50
N ALA A 328 -1.15 19.38 -8.53
CA ALA A 328 -0.75 18.70 -9.76
C ALA A 328 -1.95 18.61 -10.74
N LEU A 329 -3.14 18.33 -10.22
CA LEU A 329 -4.39 18.34 -10.98
C LEU A 329 -4.71 19.73 -11.54
N GLU A 330 -4.67 20.78 -10.72
CA GLU A 330 -4.91 22.14 -11.19
C GLU A 330 -3.93 22.54 -12.30
N GLY A 331 -2.65 22.13 -12.17
CA GLY A 331 -1.66 22.35 -13.22
C GLY A 331 -1.96 21.59 -14.51
N ALA A 332 -2.67 20.46 -14.45
CA ALA A 332 -3.15 19.75 -15.63
C ALA A 332 -4.33 20.47 -16.27
N LEU A 333 -5.32 20.87 -15.47
CA LEU A 333 -6.54 21.52 -15.95
C LEU A 333 -6.32 22.94 -16.52
N LYS A 334 -5.24 23.61 -16.13
CA LYS A 334 -4.89 24.97 -16.62
C LYS A 334 -4.07 24.96 -17.91
N GLN A 335 -3.84 23.83 -18.56
CA GLN A 335 -3.18 23.80 -19.88
C GLN A 335 -4.08 24.37 -20.98
N ASP A 336 -3.46 25.00 -21.99
CA ASP A 336 -4.17 25.71 -23.07
C ASP A 336 -5.19 24.82 -23.82
N GLU A 337 -4.92 23.52 -23.92
CA GLU A 337 -5.82 22.54 -24.52
C GLU A 337 -7.16 22.42 -23.78
N PHE A 338 -7.17 22.71 -22.49
CA PHE A 338 -8.35 22.52 -21.61
C PHE A 338 -9.06 23.84 -21.27
N THR A 339 -8.40 24.99 -21.37
CA THR A 339 -8.91 26.30 -20.91
C THR A 339 -10.19 26.77 -21.55
N ASN A 340 -10.49 26.35 -22.80
CA ASN A 340 -11.68 26.77 -23.55
C ASN A 340 -12.81 25.71 -23.61
N ALA A 341 -12.52 24.48 -23.21
CA ALA A 341 -13.43 23.35 -23.38
C ALA A 341 -14.06 22.87 -22.07
N LEU A 342 -13.53 23.29 -20.91
CA LEU A 342 -13.87 22.71 -19.62
C LEU A 342 -14.38 23.76 -18.63
N LYS A 343 -15.48 23.41 -17.95
CA LYS A 343 -15.79 23.96 -16.64
C LYS A 343 -15.48 22.91 -15.59
N TRP A 344 -14.74 23.28 -14.56
CA TRP A 344 -14.44 22.36 -13.48
C TRP A 344 -14.75 23.00 -12.13
N ASP A 345 -15.14 22.16 -11.19
CA ASP A 345 -15.47 22.52 -9.82
C ASP A 345 -14.75 21.58 -8.86
N VAL A 346 -14.33 22.09 -7.71
CA VAL A 346 -13.60 21.37 -6.67
C VAL A 346 -14.30 21.55 -5.36
N VAL A 347 -14.65 20.46 -4.71
CA VAL A 347 -15.18 20.44 -3.34
C VAL A 347 -14.18 19.67 -2.48
N CYS A 348 -13.52 20.37 -1.57
CA CYS A 348 -12.56 19.82 -0.61
C CYS A 348 -13.21 19.59 0.78
N ASP A 349 -12.38 19.28 1.77
CA ASP A 349 -12.79 18.94 3.14
C ASP A 349 -13.72 17.73 3.20
N LEU A 350 -13.39 16.73 2.38
CA LEU A 350 -14.11 15.46 2.30
C LEU A 350 -13.23 14.32 2.79
N ALA A 351 -13.87 13.20 3.14
CA ALA A 351 -13.22 11.92 3.40
C ALA A 351 -13.92 10.82 2.58
N GLU A 352 -13.13 9.86 2.12
CA GLU A 352 -13.64 8.63 1.55
C GLU A 352 -13.63 7.55 2.63
N VAL A 353 -14.79 6.92 2.88
CA VAL A 353 -14.93 5.76 3.75
C VAL A 353 -15.27 4.55 2.88
N SER A 354 -14.43 3.53 2.94
CA SER A 354 -14.55 2.34 2.10
C SER A 354 -14.76 1.09 2.95
N VAL A 355 -15.76 0.31 2.58
CA VAL A 355 -16.05 -1.01 3.15
C VAL A 355 -15.52 -2.07 2.19
N VAL A 356 -14.65 -2.95 2.68
CA VAL A 356 -14.13 -4.07 1.90
C VAL A 356 -14.77 -5.37 2.37
N GLY A 357 -15.23 -6.16 1.41
CA GLY A 357 -15.96 -7.39 1.69
C GLY A 357 -16.24 -8.19 0.41
N SER A 358 -17.37 -8.88 0.37
CA SER A 358 -17.84 -9.60 -0.81
C SER A 358 -19.37 -9.60 -0.88
N GLY A 359 -19.93 -9.83 -2.09
CA GLY A 359 -21.37 -9.93 -2.29
C GLY A 359 -22.10 -8.61 -2.53
N PHE A 360 -21.41 -7.47 -2.61
CA PHE A 360 -22.03 -6.16 -2.76
C PHE A 360 -22.89 -5.98 -4.01
N LEU A 361 -22.54 -6.64 -5.11
CA LEU A 361 -23.29 -6.56 -6.37
C LEU A 361 -24.47 -7.56 -6.43
N SER A 362 -24.43 -8.61 -5.64
CA SER A 362 -25.49 -9.64 -5.62
C SER A 362 -26.55 -9.38 -4.55
N GLU A 363 -26.26 -8.59 -3.52
CA GLU A 363 -27.14 -8.39 -2.38
C GLU A 363 -27.31 -6.91 -2.01
N ALA A 364 -28.30 -6.25 -2.64
CA ALA A 364 -28.60 -4.83 -2.41
C ALA A 364 -28.98 -4.50 -0.94
N ALA A 365 -29.39 -5.49 -0.15
CA ALA A 365 -29.73 -5.32 1.28
C ALA A 365 -28.53 -4.82 2.09
N ILE A 366 -27.31 -5.22 1.73
CA ILE A 366 -26.07 -4.77 2.39
C ILE A 366 -25.86 -3.27 2.19
N LEU A 367 -26.06 -2.78 0.96
CA LEU A 367 -25.98 -1.35 0.68
C LEU A 367 -27.00 -0.57 1.49
N GLY A 368 -28.23 -1.12 1.61
CA GLY A 368 -29.28 -0.57 2.45
C GLY A 368 -28.88 -0.50 3.94
N SER A 369 -28.21 -1.53 4.43
CA SER A 369 -27.74 -1.58 5.82
C SER A 369 -26.62 -0.56 6.07
N ILE A 370 -25.64 -0.42 5.15
CA ILE A 370 -24.59 0.58 5.24
C ILE A 370 -25.19 1.99 5.26
N HIS A 371 -26.08 2.33 4.32
CA HIS A 371 -26.72 3.64 4.29
C HIS A 371 -27.61 3.92 5.51
N ARG A 372 -28.28 2.91 6.06
CA ARG A 372 -29.07 3.03 7.29
C ARG A 372 -28.19 3.32 8.50
N ALA A 373 -27.06 2.62 8.64
CA ALA A 373 -26.11 2.87 9.72
C ALA A 373 -25.56 4.31 9.67
N LEU A 374 -25.20 4.79 8.48
CA LEU A 374 -24.74 6.18 8.29
C LEU A 374 -25.84 7.17 8.64
N ALA A 375 -27.08 6.96 8.17
CA ALA A 375 -28.20 7.86 8.45
C ALA A 375 -28.52 7.92 9.94
N GLN A 376 -28.49 6.79 10.65
CA GLN A 376 -28.69 6.74 12.11
C GLN A 376 -27.58 7.47 12.87
N ALA A 377 -26.36 7.47 12.34
CA ALA A 377 -25.22 8.22 12.86
C ALA A 377 -25.18 9.71 12.45
N GLY A 378 -26.19 10.18 11.70
CA GLY A 378 -26.26 11.57 11.22
C GLY A 378 -25.22 11.88 10.13
N VAL A 379 -24.81 10.86 9.33
CA VAL A 379 -23.86 10.99 8.24
C VAL A 379 -24.58 10.85 6.90
N VAL A 380 -24.32 11.78 5.98
CA VAL A 380 -24.86 11.77 4.62
C VAL A 380 -23.76 11.41 3.65
N ALA A 381 -23.95 10.36 2.86
CA ALA A 381 -23.06 10.03 1.75
C ALA A 381 -23.35 10.95 0.56
N ILE A 382 -22.36 11.74 0.16
CA ILE A 382 -22.41 12.66 -0.99
C ILE A 382 -22.37 11.86 -2.30
N ARG A 383 -21.57 10.80 -2.32
CA ARG A 383 -21.43 9.87 -3.44
C ARG A 383 -21.20 8.46 -2.90
N THR A 384 -21.72 7.48 -3.62
CA THR A 384 -21.46 6.06 -3.34
C THR A 384 -21.01 5.40 -4.64
N THR A 385 -19.95 4.61 -4.58
CA THR A 385 -19.52 3.72 -5.67
C THR A 385 -19.42 2.29 -5.15
N VAL A 386 -19.76 1.34 -6.00
CA VAL A 386 -19.84 -0.07 -5.63
C VAL A 386 -19.06 -0.91 -6.64
N SER A 387 -18.20 -1.78 -6.15
CA SER A 387 -17.54 -2.83 -6.91
C SER A 387 -17.83 -4.20 -6.31
N ALA A 388 -17.27 -5.25 -6.87
CA ALA A 388 -17.47 -6.60 -6.35
C ALA A 388 -16.93 -6.80 -4.91
N LEU A 389 -15.89 -6.06 -4.54
CA LEU A 389 -15.17 -6.23 -3.27
C LEU A 389 -15.13 -4.94 -2.42
N ARG A 390 -15.64 -3.81 -2.91
CA ARG A 390 -15.56 -2.54 -2.21
C ARG A 390 -16.82 -1.69 -2.42
N VAL A 391 -17.27 -1.05 -1.36
CA VAL A 391 -18.22 0.06 -1.36
C VAL A 391 -17.50 1.28 -0.84
N SER A 392 -17.36 2.33 -1.66
CA SER A 392 -16.77 3.61 -1.26
C SER A 392 -17.85 4.68 -1.12
N LEU A 393 -17.75 5.45 -0.05
CA LEU A 393 -18.69 6.47 0.37
C LEU A 393 -17.92 7.79 0.56
N LEU A 394 -18.25 8.81 -0.20
CA LEU A 394 -17.71 10.15 -0.04
C LEU A 394 -18.58 10.92 0.96
N ILE A 395 -17.99 11.44 2.00
CA ILE A 395 -18.68 12.13 3.10
C ILE A 395 -17.96 13.43 3.51
N ALA A 396 -18.59 14.27 4.29
CA ALA A 396 -17.94 15.40 4.94
C ALA A 396 -16.83 14.89 5.91
N ARG A 397 -15.68 15.55 5.91
CA ARG A 397 -14.50 15.11 6.67
C ARG A 397 -14.71 15.07 8.19
N ASP A 398 -15.46 16.04 8.73
CA ASP A 398 -15.79 16.09 10.15
C ASP A 398 -16.59 14.87 10.65
N LYS A 399 -17.21 14.12 9.73
CA LYS A 399 -17.99 12.90 9.98
C LYS A 399 -17.20 11.60 9.82
N GLU A 400 -15.93 11.66 9.41
CA GLU A 400 -15.10 10.48 9.08
C GLU A 400 -15.10 9.43 10.19
N LYS A 401 -14.73 9.81 11.42
CA LYS A 401 -14.64 8.88 12.55
C LYS A 401 -16.00 8.27 12.93
N VAL A 402 -17.04 9.09 12.86
CA VAL A 402 -18.43 8.65 13.18
C VAL A 402 -18.88 7.62 12.15
N ALA A 403 -18.62 7.86 10.86
CA ALA A 403 -18.97 6.93 9.79
C ALA A 403 -18.23 5.60 9.91
N VAL A 404 -16.91 5.64 10.19
CA VAL A 404 -16.10 4.43 10.39
C VAL A 404 -16.63 3.61 11.56
N GLY A 405 -16.96 4.25 12.69
CA GLY A 405 -17.54 3.58 13.86
C GLY A 405 -18.87 2.91 13.55
N ALA A 406 -19.81 3.63 12.94
CA ALA A 406 -21.14 3.12 12.59
C ALA A 406 -21.10 1.94 11.62
N ILE A 407 -20.20 1.98 10.63
CA ILE A 407 -20.01 0.87 9.69
C ILE A 407 -19.33 -0.32 10.37
N HIS A 408 -18.37 -0.06 11.27
CA HIS A 408 -17.69 -1.15 11.98
C HIS A 408 -18.65 -1.92 12.91
N GLU A 409 -19.63 -1.27 13.51
CA GLU A 409 -20.70 -1.95 14.27
C GLU A 409 -21.46 -2.98 13.41
N LEU A 410 -21.72 -2.68 12.13
CA LEU A 410 -22.30 -3.66 11.19
C LEU A 410 -21.38 -4.83 10.94
N ILE A 411 -20.06 -4.59 10.82
CA ILE A 411 -19.06 -5.65 10.63
C ILE A 411 -19.00 -6.61 11.83
N GLN A 412 -19.31 -6.11 13.03
CA GLN A 412 -19.34 -6.93 14.25
C GLN A 412 -20.62 -7.75 14.40
N GLN A 413 -21.72 -7.33 13.78
CA GLN A 413 -23.05 -7.99 13.86
C GLN A 413 -23.23 -9.11 12.83
N GLY A 414 -22.45 -9.10 11.75
CA GLY A 414 -22.47 -10.09 10.66
C GLY A 414 -21.34 -11.08 10.78
#